data_58f98b43594bf91161735ae13e86789c
#
_entry.id   58f98b43594bf91161735ae13e86789c
#
_cell.length_a   1.000
_cell.length_b   1.000
_cell.length_c   1.000
_cell.angle_alpha   90.00
_cell.angle_beta   90.00
_cell.angle_gamma   90.00
#
_symmetry.space_group_name_H-M   'P 1'
#
loop_
_entity.id
_entity.type
_entity.pdbx_description
1 polymer ?
#
loop_
_entity_poly.entity_id
_entity_poly.type
_entity_poly.pdbx_seq_one_letter_code
_entity_poly.pdbx_strand_id
1 'polypeptide(L)'
;MRAIRARDKILTIEALARCVTRARREGLRIVFTNGCFDLLHRGHLRSLEQARGLGDRLIVAVNSDASVRRAKGPGRPIRNAAIRMELVAGLACVDWVVAFRSDTPLRLIERLRPDVLAKGGDWALDAIVGADVVRSAGGRVERLTLVPGEHTTRELARIRGRSRARARPR
;
A
#
# COMPACT_ATOMS: atom_id res chain seq x y z
N MET A 1 14.75 18.60 16.86
CA MET A 1 13.63 18.08 16.03
C MET A 1 13.07 16.83 16.67
N ARG A 2 11.75 16.77 16.90
CA ARG A 2 11.10 15.56 17.43
C ARG A 2 11.03 14.50 16.33
N ALA A 3 11.48 13.27 16.58
CA ALA A 3 11.39 12.19 15.62
C ALA A 3 9.91 11.92 15.25
N ILE A 4 9.61 11.79 13.95
CA ILE A 4 8.28 11.42 13.47
C ILE A 4 8.06 9.94 13.78
N ARG A 5 7.06 9.63 14.61
CA ARG A 5 6.72 8.24 14.95
C ARG A 5 5.83 7.66 13.85
N ALA A 6 5.95 6.36 13.57
CA ALA A 6 5.14 5.65 12.58
C ALA A 6 3.63 5.93 12.76
N ARG A 7 3.14 5.89 14.01
CA ARG A 7 1.73 6.15 14.33
C ARG A 7 1.23 7.53 13.91
N ASP A 8 2.10 8.54 13.85
CA ASP A 8 1.73 9.91 13.49
C ASP A 8 1.44 10.05 11.97
N LYS A 9 1.86 9.05 11.16
CA LYS A 9 1.57 8.95 9.73
C LYS A 9 0.26 8.20 9.43
N ILE A 10 -0.35 7.51 10.41
CA ILE A 10 -1.60 6.77 10.24
C ILE A 10 -2.76 7.73 10.48
N LEU A 11 -3.54 7.96 9.43
CA LEU A 11 -4.57 9.00 9.43
C LEU A 11 -5.97 8.43 9.15
N THR A 12 -6.99 9.13 9.67
CA THR A 12 -8.36 8.96 9.16
C THR A 12 -8.47 9.55 7.76
N ILE A 13 -9.51 9.17 7.02
CA ILE A 13 -9.75 9.68 5.66
C ILE A 13 -9.88 11.22 5.67
N GLU A 14 -10.57 11.77 6.69
CA GLU A 14 -10.78 13.21 6.87
C GLU A 14 -9.47 13.94 7.15
N ALA A 15 -8.64 13.42 8.04
CA ALA A 15 -7.33 13.98 8.35
C ALA A 15 -6.41 13.95 7.13
N LEU A 16 -6.40 12.81 6.42
CA LEU A 16 -5.62 12.66 5.20
C LEU A 16 -6.05 13.66 4.11
N ALA A 17 -7.37 13.84 3.90
CA ALA A 17 -7.88 14.81 2.92
C ALA A 17 -7.41 16.25 3.24
N ARG A 18 -7.37 16.64 4.52
CA ARG A 18 -6.81 17.94 4.94
C ARG A 18 -5.30 18.03 4.64
N CYS A 19 -4.54 16.97 4.91
CA CYS A 19 -3.11 16.92 4.60
C CYS A 19 -2.86 17.04 3.09
N VAL A 20 -3.62 16.33 2.27
CA VAL A 20 -3.53 16.39 0.80
C VAL A 20 -3.86 17.80 0.30
N THR A 21 -4.93 18.43 0.82
CA THR A 21 -5.29 19.80 0.43
C THR A 21 -4.19 20.78 0.77
N ARG A 22 -3.56 20.66 1.95
CA ARG A 22 -2.41 21.51 2.33
C ARG A 22 -1.23 21.29 1.38
N ALA A 23 -0.83 20.04 1.17
CA ALA A 23 0.30 19.70 0.30
C ALA A 23 0.13 20.23 -1.12
N ARG A 24 -1.10 20.18 -1.67
CA ARG A 24 -1.39 20.79 -2.99
C ARG A 24 -1.24 22.29 -3.03
N ARG A 25 -1.65 23.00 -1.97
CA ARG A 25 -1.42 24.46 -1.88
C ARG A 25 0.07 24.81 -1.85
N GLU A 26 0.90 23.89 -1.38
CA GLU A 26 2.35 23.98 -1.37
C GLU A 26 3.00 23.52 -2.70
N GLY A 27 2.18 23.17 -3.71
CA GLY A 27 2.64 22.67 -5.02
C GLY A 27 3.17 21.25 -5.02
N LEU A 28 2.94 20.48 -3.94
CA LEU A 28 3.47 19.13 -3.80
C LEU A 28 2.64 18.11 -4.57
N ARG A 29 3.33 17.22 -5.30
CA ARG A 29 2.74 16.12 -6.06
C ARG A 29 2.44 14.93 -5.16
N ILE A 30 1.20 14.45 -5.21
CA ILE A 30 0.69 13.36 -4.38
C ILE A 30 0.69 12.05 -5.16
N VAL A 31 1.37 11.06 -4.64
CA VAL A 31 1.36 9.67 -5.14
C VAL A 31 0.47 8.82 -4.26
N PHE A 32 -0.35 7.99 -4.87
CA PHE A 32 -1.21 7.02 -4.18
C PHE A 32 -0.88 5.61 -4.62
N THR A 33 -0.77 4.70 -3.66
CA THR A 33 -0.74 3.26 -3.90
C THR A 33 -1.58 2.52 -2.86
N ASN A 34 -1.96 1.28 -3.16
CA ASN A 34 -2.70 0.45 -2.21
C ASN A 34 -2.26 -1.00 -2.22
N GLY A 35 -2.47 -1.69 -1.11
CA GLY A 35 -2.18 -3.10 -1.00
C GLY A 35 -2.55 -3.73 0.34
N CYS A 36 -2.42 -5.05 0.43
CA CYS A 36 -2.66 -5.79 1.67
C CYS A 36 -1.51 -5.66 2.68
N PHE A 37 -0.26 -5.64 2.20
CA PHE A 37 0.96 -5.55 3.02
C PHE A 37 0.98 -6.51 4.21
N ASP A 38 0.56 -7.76 3.97
CA ASP A 38 0.32 -8.74 5.05
C ASP A 38 1.61 -9.15 5.77
N LEU A 39 2.61 -9.59 5.00
CA LEU A 39 3.99 -9.75 5.46
C LEU A 39 4.85 -8.84 4.60
N LEU A 40 5.45 -7.83 5.22
CA LEU A 40 6.38 -6.96 4.52
C LEU A 40 7.64 -7.73 4.13
N HIS A 41 8.05 -7.56 2.89
CA HIS A 41 9.28 -8.11 2.32
C HIS A 41 9.94 -7.06 1.42
N ARG A 42 11.17 -7.35 0.97
CA ARG A 42 11.96 -6.44 0.14
C ARG A 42 11.21 -5.94 -1.11
N GLY A 43 10.37 -6.79 -1.72
CA GLY A 43 9.57 -6.39 -2.88
C GLY A 43 8.60 -5.25 -2.56
N HIS A 44 7.93 -5.28 -1.40
CA HIS A 44 7.09 -4.17 -0.95
C HIS A 44 7.90 -2.89 -0.73
N LEU A 45 9.07 -3.00 -0.06
CA LEU A 45 9.93 -1.83 0.17
C LEU A 45 10.34 -1.17 -1.15
N ARG A 46 10.85 -1.96 -2.11
CA ARG A 46 11.28 -1.44 -3.42
C ARG A 46 10.14 -0.81 -4.21
N SER A 47 8.95 -1.41 -4.19
CA SER A 47 7.77 -0.83 -4.85
C SER A 47 7.36 0.50 -4.20
N LEU A 48 7.42 0.61 -2.86
CA LEU A 48 7.08 1.85 -2.16
C LEU A 48 8.14 2.94 -2.37
N GLU A 49 9.43 2.60 -2.44
CA GLU A 49 10.50 3.53 -2.81
C GLU A 49 10.32 4.06 -4.22
N GLN A 50 10.01 3.18 -5.20
CA GLN A 50 9.71 3.59 -6.57
C GLN A 50 8.48 4.53 -6.60
N ALA A 51 7.39 4.15 -5.91
CA ALA A 51 6.19 4.99 -5.83
C ALA A 51 6.52 6.37 -5.27
N ARG A 52 7.31 6.44 -4.19
CA ARG A 52 7.72 7.73 -3.58
C ARG A 52 8.55 8.59 -4.53
N GLY A 53 9.37 7.97 -5.38
CA GLY A 53 10.16 8.67 -6.41
C GLY A 53 9.32 9.32 -7.53
N LEU A 54 8.02 9.02 -7.63
CA LEU A 54 7.12 9.60 -8.62
C LEU A 54 6.51 10.96 -8.21
N GLY A 55 6.70 11.37 -6.95
CA GLY A 55 6.18 12.64 -6.43
C GLY A 55 6.75 13.00 -5.07
N ASP A 56 6.12 13.97 -4.39
CA ASP A 56 6.63 14.58 -3.18
C ASP A 56 6.04 14.00 -1.89
N ARG A 57 4.87 13.36 -1.98
CA ARG A 57 4.20 12.70 -0.85
C ARG A 57 3.59 11.38 -1.30
N LEU A 58 3.84 10.32 -0.53
CA LEU A 58 3.30 8.98 -0.78
C LEU A 58 2.20 8.63 0.23
N ILE A 59 1.01 8.39 -0.31
CA ILE A 59 -0.13 7.79 0.42
C ILE A 59 -0.11 6.28 0.17
N VAL A 60 -0.14 5.50 1.24
CA VAL A 60 -0.34 4.06 1.16
C VAL A 60 -1.68 3.69 1.78
N ALA A 61 -2.61 3.22 0.96
CA ALA A 61 -3.89 2.70 1.42
C ALA A 61 -3.81 1.20 1.70
N VAL A 62 -4.14 0.80 2.93
CA VAL A 62 -4.03 -0.58 3.40
C VAL A 62 -5.43 -1.20 3.49
N ASN A 63 -5.61 -2.36 2.85
CA ASN A 63 -6.85 -3.13 2.93
C ASN A 63 -7.17 -3.54 4.37
N SER A 64 -8.41 -3.39 4.81
CA SER A 64 -8.90 -3.95 6.08
C SER A 64 -8.77 -5.48 6.11
N ASP A 65 -8.80 -6.07 7.31
CA ASP A 65 -8.71 -7.53 7.44
C ASP A 65 -9.85 -8.25 6.72
N ALA A 66 -11.06 -7.69 6.76
CA ALA A 66 -12.22 -8.24 6.06
C ALA A 66 -12.01 -8.23 4.53
N SER A 67 -11.51 -7.11 3.98
CA SER A 67 -11.20 -7.01 2.54
C SER A 67 -10.10 -7.99 2.12
N VAL A 68 -9.03 -8.13 2.93
CA VAL A 68 -7.97 -9.12 2.65
C VAL A 68 -8.52 -10.55 2.68
N ARG A 69 -9.40 -10.86 3.63
CA ARG A 69 -10.01 -12.20 3.75
C ARG A 69 -10.87 -12.54 2.53
N ARG A 70 -11.66 -11.58 2.02
CA ARG A 70 -12.43 -11.78 0.78
C ARG A 70 -11.53 -12.01 -0.43
N ALA A 71 -10.44 -11.25 -0.54
CA ALA A 71 -9.56 -11.31 -1.70
C ALA A 71 -8.59 -12.51 -1.72
N LYS A 72 -8.15 -12.99 -0.53
CA LYS A 72 -7.07 -13.99 -0.41
C LYS A 72 -7.49 -15.29 0.29
N GLY A 73 -8.73 -15.38 0.72
CA GLY A 73 -9.30 -16.58 1.35
C GLY A 73 -9.04 -16.70 2.86
N PRO A 74 -9.53 -17.79 3.47
CA PRO A 74 -9.40 -18.07 4.90
C PRO A 74 -7.92 -18.19 5.31
N GLY A 75 -7.60 -17.80 6.55
CA GLY A 75 -6.23 -17.77 7.06
C GLY A 75 -5.42 -16.54 6.64
N ARG A 76 -6.06 -15.56 5.98
CA ARG A 76 -5.46 -14.26 5.64
C ARG A 76 -6.32 -13.12 6.19
N PRO A 77 -5.74 -11.99 6.60
CA PRO A 77 -4.31 -11.73 6.69
C PRO A 77 -3.65 -12.48 7.87
N ILE A 78 -2.33 -12.63 7.83
CA ILE A 78 -1.53 -13.14 8.95
C ILE A 78 -1.43 -12.09 10.07
N ARG A 79 -1.23 -10.83 9.69
CA ARG A 79 -1.18 -9.69 10.61
C ARG A 79 -2.42 -8.82 10.46
N ASN A 80 -3.00 -8.39 11.58
CA ASN A 80 -4.15 -7.49 11.55
C ASN A 80 -3.80 -6.12 10.95
N ALA A 81 -4.81 -5.36 10.54
CA ALA A 81 -4.66 -4.10 9.84
C ALA A 81 -3.83 -3.08 10.64
N ALA A 82 -3.98 -3.02 11.96
CA ALA A 82 -3.24 -2.08 12.81
C ALA A 82 -1.73 -2.31 12.71
N ILE A 83 -1.29 -3.57 12.85
CA ILE A 83 0.13 -3.95 12.73
C ILE A 83 0.64 -3.67 11.31
N ARG A 84 -0.14 -4.03 10.27
CA ARG A 84 0.25 -3.81 8.88
C ARG A 84 0.44 -2.33 8.56
N MET A 85 -0.47 -1.48 9.02
CA MET A 85 -0.38 -0.02 8.86
C MET A 85 0.83 0.55 9.60
N GLU A 86 1.09 0.11 10.83
CA GLU A 86 2.22 0.61 11.62
C GLU A 86 3.57 0.24 10.97
N LEU A 87 3.72 -0.99 10.47
CA LEU A 87 4.92 -1.42 9.76
C LEU A 87 5.14 -0.63 8.46
N VAL A 88 4.09 -0.39 7.66
CA VAL A 88 4.16 0.42 6.45
C VAL A 88 4.49 1.87 6.79
N ALA A 89 3.87 2.44 7.82
CA ALA A 89 4.13 3.79 8.27
C ALA A 89 5.58 3.98 8.81
N GLY A 90 6.20 2.91 9.30
CA GLY A 90 7.60 2.91 9.75
C GLY A 90 8.61 3.07 8.61
N LEU A 91 8.22 2.84 7.36
CA LEU A 91 9.10 3.01 6.21
C LEU A 91 9.35 4.50 5.93
N ALA A 92 10.62 4.85 5.68
CA ALA A 92 11.04 6.23 5.44
C ALA A 92 10.37 6.83 4.18
N CYS A 93 10.14 6.01 3.15
CA CYS A 93 9.52 6.42 1.89
C CYS A 93 8.01 6.68 1.98
N VAL A 94 7.35 6.38 3.10
CA VAL A 94 5.90 6.55 3.28
C VAL A 94 5.62 7.82 4.08
N ASP A 95 4.77 8.69 3.56
CA ASP A 95 4.34 9.91 4.25
C ASP A 95 3.04 9.70 5.03
N TRP A 96 2.03 9.06 4.42
CA TRP A 96 0.72 8.84 5.06
C TRP A 96 0.18 7.45 4.80
N VAL A 97 -0.49 6.90 5.79
CA VAL A 97 -1.14 5.58 5.74
C VAL A 97 -2.61 5.73 6.11
N VAL A 98 -3.49 5.08 5.36
CA VAL A 98 -4.93 5.06 5.62
C VAL A 98 -5.49 3.65 5.40
N ALA A 99 -6.47 3.24 6.21
CA ALA A 99 -7.19 1.99 5.99
C ALA A 99 -8.42 2.19 5.09
N PHE A 100 -8.79 1.16 4.31
CA PHE A 100 -10.07 1.13 3.62
C PHE A 100 -10.73 -0.26 3.73
N ARG A 101 -12.08 -0.28 3.72
CA ARG A 101 -12.89 -1.48 3.98
C ARG A 101 -13.48 -2.12 2.73
N SER A 102 -13.65 -1.34 1.67
CA SER A 102 -14.17 -1.78 0.38
C SER A 102 -13.18 -2.73 -0.33
N ASP A 103 -13.67 -3.44 -1.34
CA ASP A 103 -12.83 -4.37 -2.11
C ASP A 103 -11.84 -3.62 -3.01
N THR A 104 -12.19 -2.40 -3.40
CA THR A 104 -11.34 -1.53 -4.21
C THR A 104 -11.10 -0.19 -3.50
N PRO A 105 -10.00 0.50 -3.79
CA PRO A 105 -9.70 1.82 -3.23
C PRO A 105 -10.41 2.98 -3.94
N LEU A 106 -11.36 2.72 -4.85
CA LEU A 106 -11.95 3.71 -5.75
C LEU A 106 -12.44 4.96 -5.02
N ARG A 107 -13.25 4.80 -3.96
CA ARG A 107 -13.77 5.94 -3.17
C ARG A 107 -12.68 6.82 -2.54
N LEU A 108 -11.53 6.21 -2.17
CA LEU A 108 -10.38 6.98 -1.69
C LEU A 108 -9.74 7.77 -2.82
N ILE A 109 -9.58 7.15 -4.00
CA ILE A 109 -8.99 7.79 -5.18
C ILE A 109 -9.87 8.95 -5.64
N GLU A 110 -11.19 8.77 -5.71
CA GLU A 110 -12.16 9.82 -6.04
C GLU A 110 -12.09 11.01 -5.08
N ARG A 111 -12.00 10.72 -3.77
CA ARG A 111 -11.94 11.76 -2.73
C ARG A 111 -10.61 12.49 -2.70
N LEU A 112 -9.50 11.77 -2.86
CA LEU A 112 -8.15 12.32 -2.73
C LEU A 112 -7.61 12.87 -4.05
N ARG A 113 -8.07 12.36 -5.20
CA ARG A 113 -7.63 12.73 -6.57
C ARG A 113 -6.10 12.86 -6.67
N PRO A 114 -5.34 11.79 -6.42
CA PRO A 114 -3.88 11.88 -6.44
C PRO A 114 -3.36 12.26 -7.82
N ASP A 115 -2.19 12.90 -7.88
CA ASP A 115 -1.54 13.28 -9.14
C ASP A 115 -0.93 12.06 -9.84
N VAL A 116 -0.55 11.03 -9.06
CA VAL A 116 -0.01 9.78 -9.57
C VAL A 116 -0.68 8.60 -8.85
N LEU A 117 -1.24 7.68 -9.62
CA LEU A 117 -1.71 6.38 -9.14
C LEU A 117 -0.66 5.33 -9.49
N ALA A 118 0.04 4.81 -8.50
CA ALA A 118 1.09 3.82 -8.67
C ALA A 118 0.60 2.41 -8.28
N LYS A 119 0.83 1.39 -9.12
CA LYS A 119 0.43 0.01 -8.87
C LYS A 119 1.54 -0.97 -9.20
N GLY A 120 1.85 -1.85 -8.26
CA GLY A 120 2.75 -2.98 -8.49
C GLY A 120 2.06 -4.10 -9.26
N GLY A 121 2.78 -4.75 -10.17
CA GLY A 121 2.28 -5.90 -10.92
C GLY A 121 2.12 -5.68 -12.41
N ASP A 122 1.81 -6.76 -13.12
CA ASP A 122 1.66 -6.80 -14.59
C ASP A 122 0.23 -6.42 -15.03
N TRP A 123 -0.35 -5.41 -14.37
CA TRP A 123 -1.68 -4.91 -14.74
C TRP A 123 -1.61 -4.08 -16.01
N ALA A 124 -2.59 -4.27 -16.91
CA ALA A 124 -2.85 -3.27 -17.93
C ALA A 124 -3.20 -1.95 -17.25
N LEU A 125 -2.60 -0.83 -17.69
CA LEU A 125 -2.78 0.47 -17.03
C LEU A 125 -4.25 0.90 -16.95
N ASP A 126 -5.04 0.50 -17.94
CA ASP A 126 -6.48 0.83 -18.02
C ASP A 126 -7.34 -0.07 -17.11
N ALA A 127 -6.83 -1.24 -16.72
CA ALA A 127 -7.50 -2.14 -15.78
C ALA A 127 -7.23 -1.78 -14.30
N ILE A 128 -6.40 -0.78 -14.04
CA ILE A 128 -6.14 -0.32 -12.67
C ILE A 128 -7.33 0.50 -12.18
N VAL A 129 -7.96 0.02 -11.12
CA VAL A 129 -9.13 0.70 -10.51
C VAL A 129 -8.79 2.14 -10.15
N GLY A 130 -9.58 3.09 -10.66
CA GLY A 130 -9.40 4.54 -10.48
C GLY A 130 -8.46 5.20 -11.49
N ALA A 131 -7.97 4.45 -12.49
CA ALA A 131 -7.13 5.01 -13.54
C ALA A 131 -7.83 6.12 -14.32
N ASP A 132 -9.10 5.94 -14.64
CA ASP A 132 -9.98 6.89 -15.29
C ASP A 132 -10.17 8.17 -14.46
N VAL A 133 -10.41 8.02 -13.17
CA VAL A 133 -10.56 9.15 -12.22
C VAL A 133 -9.29 9.99 -12.16
N VAL A 134 -8.13 9.35 -12.08
CA VAL A 134 -6.85 10.07 -11.99
C VAL A 134 -6.51 10.78 -13.30
N ARG A 135 -6.70 10.11 -14.44
CA ARG A 135 -6.44 10.69 -15.76
C ARG A 135 -7.39 11.87 -16.08
N SER A 136 -8.67 11.73 -15.77
CA SER A 136 -9.64 12.83 -15.99
C SER A 136 -9.36 14.05 -15.11
N ALA A 137 -8.65 13.86 -13.98
CA ALA A 137 -8.18 14.95 -13.13
C ALA A 137 -6.81 15.53 -13.57
N GLY A 138 -6.25 15.10 -14.70
CA GLY A 138 -4.94 15.54 -15.19
C GLY A 138 -3.74 14.79 -14.59
N GLY A 139 -3.99 13.76 -13.80
CA GLY A 139 -2.95 12.91 -13.22
C GLY A 139 -2.51 11.77 -14.16
N ARG A 140 -1.58 10.95 -13.69
CA ARG A 140 -1.06 9.80 -14.45
C ARG A 140 -1.08 8.51 -13.65
N VAL A 141 -1.06 7.39 -14.37
CA VAL A 141 -1.05 6.03 -13.81
C VAL A 141 0.26 5.38 -14.17
N GLU A 142 0.95 4.83 -13.16
CA GLU A 142 2.29 4.26 -13.29
C GLU A 142 2.34 2.82 -12.79
N ARG A 143 2.99 1.94 -13.55
CA ARG A 143 3.33 0.60 -13.10
C ARG A 143 4.67 0.61 -12.36
N LEU A 144 4.66 -0.02 -11.19
CA LEU A 144 5.88 -0.23 -10.43
C LEU A 144 6.49 -1.58 -10.82
N THR A 145 7.80 -1.59 -11.03
CA THR A 145 8.54 -2.81 -11.35
C THR A 145 8.54 -3.76 -10.15
N LEU A 146 8.14 -5.00 -10.39
CA LEU A 146 8.19 -6.05 -9.37
C LEU A 146 9.63 -6.56 -9.19
N VAL A 147 9.99 -6.85 -7.95
CA VAL A 147 11.24 -7.56 -7.65
C VAL A 147 11.01 -9.05 -7.89
N PRO A 148 11.73 -9.69 -8.82
CA PRO A 148 11.55 -11.10 -9.11
C PRO A 148 11.73 -11.97 -7.86
N GLY A 149 10.85 -12.97 -7.70
CA GLY A 149 10.94 -13.93 -6.60
C GLY A 149 10.39 -13.48 -5.24
N GLU A 150 10.04 -12.21 -5.08
CA GLU A 150 9.53 -11.62 -3.83
C GLU A 150 7.99 -11.65 -3.81
N HIS A 151 7.43 -12.71 -3.21
CA HIS A 151 5.97 -12.85 -3.04
C HIS A 151 5.66 -13.40 -1.65
N THR A 152 4.73 -12.78 -0.94
CA THR A 152 4.26 -13.23 0.39
C THR A 152 3.85 -14.70 0.39
N THR A 153 3.23 -15.20 -0.68
CA THR A 153 2.83 -16.60 -0.81
C THR A 153 4.03 -17.55 -0.81
N ARG A 154 5.12 -17.20 -1.46
CA ARG A 154 6.36 -18.00 -1.47
C ARG A 154 7.06 -17.99 -0.12
N GLU A 155 7.09 -16.85 0.58
CA GLU A 155 7.63 -16.78 1.95
C GLU A 155 6.84 -17.65 2.92
N LEU A 156 5.51 -17.60 2.87
CA LEU A 156 4.67 -18.49 3.69
C LEU A 156 4.88 -19.97 3.38
N ALA A 157 5.04 -20.34 2.12
CA ALA A 157 5.34 -21.72 1.74
C ALA A 157 6.70 -22.19 2.32
N ARG A 158 7.72 -21.32 2.27
CA ARG A 158 9.04 -21.62 2.87
C ARG A 158 8.97 -21.81 4.38
N ILE A 159 8.24 -20.95 5.10
CA ILE A 159 8.06 -21.06 6.55
C ILE A 159 7.33 -22.35 6.90
N ARG A 160 6.23 -22.68 6.21
CA ARG A 160 5.45 -23.91 6.43
C ARG A 160 6.24 -25.18 6.08
N GLY A 161 7.03 -25.15 5.01
CA GLY A 161 7.89 -26.27 4.63
C GLY A 161 8.97 -26.56 5.67
N ARG A 162 9.60 -25.52 6.25
CA ARG A 162 10.59 -25.65 7.32
C ARG A 162 9.96 -26.18 8.64
N SER A 163 8.74 -25.75 8.98
CA SER A 163 8.03 -26.28 10.15
C SER A 163 7.71 -27.78 10.02
N ARG A 164 7.29 -28.24 8.84
CA ARG A 164 7.02 -29.67 8.58
C ARG A 164 8.30 -30.52 8.61
N ALA A 165 9.42 -30.00 8.12
CA ALA A 165 10.71 -30.71 8.16
C ALA A 165 11.24 -30.89 9.58
N ARG A 166 10.99 -29.92 10.49
CA ARG A 166 11.38 -30.00 11.93
C ARG A 166 10.45 -30.88 12.77
N ALA A 167 9.21 -31.11 12.32
CA ALA A 167 8.23 -31.93 13.03
C ALA A 167 8.27 -33.42 12.67
N ARG A 168 9.20 -33.87 11.80
CA ARG A 168 9.43 -35.29 11.56
C ARG A 168 10.35 -35.83 12.68
N PRO A 169 9.87 -36.74 13.55
CA PRO A 169 10.74 -37.43 14.51
C PRO A 169 11.79 -38.25 13.75
N ARG A 170 12.98 -38.33 14.31
CA ARG A 170 14.05 -39.24 13.87
C ARG A 170 13.65 -40.67 14.17
#